data_c4e399a0f40bd02b163bb3757608027e
#
_entry.id   c4e399a0f40bd02b163bb3757608027e
#
_cell.length_a   1.000
_cell.length_b   1.000
_cell.length_c   1.000
_cell.angle_alpha   90.00
_cell.angle_beta   90.00
_cell.angle_gamma   90.00
#
_symmetry.space_group_name_H-M   'P 1'
#
loop_
_entity.id
_entity.type
_entity.pdbx_description
1 polymer ?
#
loop_
_entity_poly.entity_id
_entity_poly.type
_entity_poly.pdbx_seq_one_letter_code
_entity_poly.pdbx_strand_id
1 'polypeptide(L)'
;MIQEITKTAKEAGYAVTPLVDYSAVEVCISEQTKKGTSAFYVMMPRDDVRQKGEYDYTTEQTIELLGAVPCPFSNSDIEDFKNVERIASRLKGNLLEIIDALEISGRYEAIEQVRFTIIPFRFSAFCTCVTATFTLKKNIEVC
;
A
#
# COMPACT_ATOMS: atom_id res chain seq x y z
N MET A 1 -5.38 -10.80 9.21
CA MET A 1 -5.62 -9.90 8.07
C MET A 1 -4.37 -9.61 7.24
N ILE A 2 -3.23 -9.27 7.84
CA ILE A 2 -1.98 -9.04 7.08
C ILE A 2 -1.61 -10.27 6.25
N GLN A 3 -1.73 -11.47 6.80
CA GLN A 3 -1.43 -12.72 6.08
C GLN A 3 -2.33 -12.90 4.86
N GLU A 4 -3.60 -12.54 4.97
CA GLU A 4 -4.55 -12.62 3.86
C GLU A 4 -4.19 -11.61 2.76
N ILE A 5 -3.80 -10.40 3.15
CA ILE A 5 -3.39 -9.36 2.21
C ILE A 5 -2.13 -9.77 1.46
N THR A 6 -1.11 -10.23 2.16
CA THR A 6 0.16 -10.63 1.54
C THR A 6 -0.03 -11.85 0.64
N LYS A 7 -0.86 -12.81 1.03
CA LYS A 7 -1.18 -13.99 0.22
C LYS A 7 -1.92 -13.60 -1.05
N THR A 8 -2.94 -12.77 -0.94
CA THR A 8 -3.74 -12.31 -2.08
C THR A 8 -2.88 -11.52 -3.06
N ALA A 9 -2.02 -10.64 -2.55
CA ALA A 9 -1.09 -9.88 -3.38
C ALA A 9 -0.12 -10.80 -4.12
N LYS A 10 0.38 -11.83 -3.46
CA LYS A 10 1.30 -12.80 -4.06
C LYS A 10 0.62 -13.56 -5.20
N GLU A 11 -0.63 -13.95 -5.03
CA GLU A 11 -1.42 -14.60 -6.08
C GLU A 11 -1.63 -13.67 -7.28
N ALA A 12 -1.69 -12.36 -7.06
CA ALA A 12 -1.79 -11.35 -8.11
C ALA A 12 -0.43 -10.99 -8.74
N GLY A 13 0.66 -11.57 -8.25
CA GLY A 13 2.00 -11.34 -8.79
C GLY A 13 2.84 -10.32 -8.04
N TYR A 14 2.44 -9.92 -6.84
CA TYR A 14 3.14 -8.91 -6.05
C TYR A 14 3.65 -9.47 -4.73
N ALA A 15 4.96 -9.28 -4.48
CA ALA A 15 5.55 -9.58 -3.18
C ALA A 15 5.40 -8.35 -2.27
N VAL A 16 4.50 -8.45 -1.30
CA VAL A 16 4.25 -7.38 -0.34
C VAL A 16 4.82 -7.79 1.02
N THR A 17 5.66 -6.94 1.59
CA THR A 17 6.31 -7.19 2.88
C THR A 17 5.55 -6.45 3.99
N PRO A 18 5.08 -7.16 5.02
CA PRO A 18 4.43 -6.49 6.16
C PRO A 18 5.47 -5.82 7.05
N LEU A 19 5.22 -4.58 7.45
CA LEU A 19 6.12 -3.80 8.29
C LEU A 19 5.35 -3.12 9.42
N VAL A 20 6.03 -2.94 10.55
CA VAL A 20 5.43 -2.35 11.73
C VAL A 20 5.33 -0.82 11.60
N ASP A 21 6.37 -0.19 11.07
CA ASP A 21 6.42 1.26 10.92
C ASP A 21 7.35 1.68 9.76
N TYR A 22 7.40 3.00 9.52
CA TYR A 22 8.21 3.55 8.43
C TYR A 22 9.73 3.40 8.64
N SER A 23 10.20 3.30 9.87
CA SER A 23 11.64 3.10 10.10
C SER A 23 12.08 1.72 9.62
N ALA A 24 11.22 0.71 9.75
CA ALA A 24 11.46 -0.62 9.19
C ALA A 24 11.49 -0.58 7.66
N VAL A 25 10.63 0.25 7.04
CA VAL A 25 10.62 0.46 5.58
C VAL A 25 11.97 0.94 5.10
N GLU A 26 12.58 1.91 5.80
CA GLU A 26 13.85 2.50 5.40
C GLU A 26 14.96 1.46 5.29
N VAL A 27 15.04 0.54 6.25
CA VAL A 27 16.03 -0.55 6.23
C VAL A 27 15.78 -1.49 5.05
N CYS A 28 14.54 -1.91 4.84
CA CYS A 28 14.18 -2.83 3.75
C CYS A 28 14.42 -2.21 2.38
N ILE A 29 14.07 -0.93 2.20
CA ILE A 29 14.27 -0.21 0.94
C ILE A 29 15.76 -0.13 0.60
N SER A 30 16.61 0.13 1.58
CA SER A 30 18.07 0.20 1.36
C SER A 30 18.62 -1.09 0.76
N GLU A 31 18.10 -2.25 1.16
CA GLU A 31 18.50 -3.53 0.60
C GLU A 31 17.93 -3.76 -0.80
N GLN A 32 16.68 -3.42 -1.01
CA GLN A 32 15.99 -3.66 -2.29
C GLN A 32 16.38 -2.68 -3.37
N THR A 33 16.70 -1.42 -3.03
CA THR A 33 17.13 -0.44 -4.02
C THR A 33 18.45 -0.79 -4.68
N LYS A 34 19.30 -1.57 -4.03
CA LYS A 34 20.52 -2.10 -4.65
C LYS A 34 20.20 -3.02 -5.82
N LYS A 35 19.00 -3.55 -5.90
CA LYS A 35 18.55 -4.43 -6.97
C LYS A 35 17.79 -3.70 -8.07
N GLY A 36 17.52 -2.39 -7.90
CA GLY A 36 16.83 -1.56 -8.91
C GLY A 36 15.40 -1.95 -9.17
N THR A 37 14.73 -2.61 -8.22
CA THR A 37 13.35 -3.11 -8.40
C THR A 37 12.36 -2.32 -7.54
N SER A 38 11.09 -2.34 -7.98
CA SER A 38 9.99 -1.80 -7.17
C SER A 38 9.77 -2.64 -5.92
N ALA A 39 9.52 -1.98 -4.80
CA ALA A 39 9.25 -2.64 -3.53
C ALA A 39 7.86 -2.28 -3.03
N PHE A 40 7.13 -3.26 -2.48
CA PHE A 40 5.78 -3.07 -1.96
C PHE A 40 5.70 -3.51 -0.51
N TYR A 41 5.00 -2.72 0.29
CA TYR A 41 4.88 -2.95 1.73
C TYR A 41 3.44 -2.74 2.19
N VAL A 42 3.05 -3.46 3.22
CA VAL A 42 1.80 -3.20 3.95
C VAL A 42 2.16 -2.83 5.39
N MET A 43 1.64 -1.69 5.82
CA MET A 43 1.88 -1.21 7.18
C MET A 43 0.96 -1.92 8.16
N MET A 44 1.31 -1.88 9.45
CA MET A 44 0.46 -2.45 10.50
C MET A 44 -0.94 -1.87 10.42
N PRO A 45 -1.98 -2.68 10.24
CA PRO A 45 -3.36 -2.18 10.16
C PRO A 45 -3.82 -1.54 11.47
N ARG A 46 -4.68 -0.53 11.37
CA ARG A 46 -5.35 0.07 12.50
C ARG A 46 -6.79 -0.41 12.56
N ASP A 47 -7.19 -0.86 13.73
CA ASP A 47 -8.56 -1.31 13.96
C ASP A 47 -9.42 -0.15 14.41
N ASP A 48 -10.52 0.07 13.68
CA ASP A 48 -11.56 1.01 14.07
C ASP A 48 -12.82 0.22 14.39
N VAL A 49 -13.24 0.25 15.66
CA VAL A 49 -14.43 -0.45 16.10
C VAL A 49 -15.53 0.59 16.36
N ARG A 50 -16.64 0.46 15.65
CA ARG A 50 -17.80 1.32 15.82
C ARG A 50 -18.95 0.55 16.43
N GLN A 51 -19.53 1.08 17.49
CA GLN A 51 -20.72 0.54 18.10
C GLN A 51 -21.94 1.07 17.34
N LYS A 52 -22.74 0.16 16.75
CA LYS A 52 -23.97 0.52 16.05
C LYS A 52 -25.21 0.46 16.94
N GLY A 53 -25.12 -0.19 18.08
CA GLY A 53 -26.19 -0.36 19.05
C GLY A 53 -25.59 -0.90 20.33
N GLU A 54 -26.45 -1.27 21.30
CA GLU A 54 -25.98 -1.70 22.61
C GLU A 54 -25.07 -2.94 22.55
N TYR A 55 -25.30 -3.83 21.56
CA TYR A 55 -24.53 -5.07 21.39
C TYR A 55 -24.03 -5.26 19.98
N ASP A 56 -24.08 -4.23 19.15
CA ASP A 56 -23.78 -4.35 17.72
C ASP A 56 -22.54 -3.53 17.37
N TYR A 57 -21.50 -4.21 16.92
CA TYR A 57 -20.21 -3.61 16.60
C TYR A 57 -19.81 -3.91 15.16
N THR A 58 -19.30 -2.91 14.45
CA THR A 58 -18.59 -3.13 13.19
C THR A 58 -17.12 -2.91 13.40
N THR A 59 -16.32 -3.84 12.89
CA THR A 59 -14.86 -3.72 12.90
C THR A 59 -14.40 -3.37 11.51
N GLU A 60 -13.72 -2.25 11.40
CA GLU A 60 -13.10 -1.78 10.17
C GLU A 60 -11.59 -1.72 10.39
N GLN A 61 -10.81 -2.04 9.39
CA GLN A 61 -9.36 -1.88 9.44
C GLN A 61 -8.91 -0.89 8.39
N THR A 62 -8.13 0.10 8.81
CA THR A 62 -7.47 1.02 7.90
C THR A 62 -6.15 0.40 7.45
N ILE A 63 -6.03 0.20 6.16
CA ILE A 63 -4.88 -0.43 5.52
C ILE A 63 -4.09 0.63 4.77
N GLU A 64 -2.78 0.59 4.91
CA GLU A 64 -1.88 1.43 4.14
C GLU A 64 -0.90 0.54 3.38
N LEU A 65 -0.96 0.61 2.05
CA LEU A 65 0.00 -0.02 1.17
C LEU A 65 0.99 1.03 0.68
N LEU A 66 2.25 0.64 0.57
CA LEU A 66 3.32 1.50 0.08
C LEU A 66 4.00 0.85 -1.11
N GLY A 67 4.17 1.60 -2.19
CA GLY A 67 5.03 1.22 -3.30
C GLY A 67 6.20 2.18 -3.39
N ALA A 68 7.39 1.68 -3.66
CA ALA A 68 8.60 2.49 -3.76
C ALA A 68 9.47 2.05 -4.93
N VAL A 69 10.02 3.02 -5.65
CA VAL A 69 10.96 2.80 -6.75
C VAL A 69 12.12 3.76 -6.57
N PRO A 70 13.38 3.31 -6.69
CA PRO A 70 14.52 4.22 -6.73
C PRO A 70 14.38 5.18 -7.91
N CYS A 71 14.44 6.46 -7.64
CA CYS A 71 14.34 7.50 -8.65
C CYS A 71 15.34 8.61 -8.30
N PRO A 72 16.55 8.57 -8.82
CA PRO A 72 17.50 9.67 -8.65
C PRO A 72 16.93 10.94 -9.27
N PHE A 73 16.98 12.03 -8.53
CA PHE A 73 16.28 13.25 -8.89
C PHE A 73 17.06 14.44 -8.35
N SER A 74 17.35 15.40 -9.19
CA SER A 74 18.20 16.55 -8.82
C SER A 74 17.44 17.75 -8.29
N ASN A 75 16.11 17.68 -8.22
CA ASN A 75 15.23 18.64 -7.57
C ASN A 75 15.10 20.01 -8.26
N SER A 76 15.49 20.16 -9.51
CA SER A 76 15.45 21.47 -10.15
C SER A 76 14.94 21.49 -11.57
N ASP A 77 14.52 20.34 -12.10
CA ASP A 77 14.18 20.21 -13.51
C ASP A 77 12.75 19.71 -13.69
N ILE A 78 12.08 20.27 -14.68
CA ILE A 78 10.73 19.86 -15.06
C ILE A 78 10.70 18.41 -15.57
N GLU A 79 11.79 17.93 -16.18
CA GLU A 79 11.91 16.55 -16.63
C GLU A 79 11.93 15.57 -15.45
N ASP A 80 12.62 15.93 -14.36
CA ASP A 80 12.63 15.13 -13.14
C ASP A 80 11.23 15.03 -12.55
N PHE A 81 10.47 16.13 -12.55
CA PHE A 81 9.09 16.14 -12.08
C PHE A 81 8.21 15.22 -12.92
N LYS A 82 8.36 15.23 -14.25
CA LYS A 82 7.64 14.33 -15.14
C LYS A 82 8.00 12.87 -14.90
N ASN A 83 9.25 12.58 -14.60
CA ASN A 83 9.69 11.23 -14.27
C ASN A 83 9.06 10.73 -12.98
N VAL A 84 8.97 11.59 -11.96
CA VAL A 84 8.30 11.27 -10.69
C VAL A 84 6.82 10.98 -10.95
N GLU A 85 6.13 11.81 -11.74
CA GLU A 85 4.72 11.57 -12.08
C GLU A 85 4.51 10.25 -12.81
N ARG A 86 5.37 9.92 -13.76
CA ARG A 86 5.29 8.67 -14.52
C ARG A 86 5.46 7.46 -13.61
N ILE A 87 6.46 7.50 -12.74
CA ILE A 87 6.72 6.42 -11.78
C ILE A 87 5.57 6.29 -10.79
N ALA A 88 5.07 7.42 -10.29
CA ALA A 88 3.94 7.44 -9.38
C ALA A 88 2.68 6.85 -10.02
N SER A 89 2.40 7.15 -11.28
CA SER A 89 1.26 6.58 -12.00
C SER A 89 1.38 5.06 -12.15
N ARG A 90 2.58 4.57 -12.42
CA ARG A 90 2.83 3.12 -12.51
C ARG A 90 2.63 2.45 -11.16
N LEU A 91 3.15 3.04 -10.09
CA LEU A 91 2.97 2.51 -8.73
C LEU A 91 1.51 2.51 -8.32
N LYS A 92 0.74 3.57 -8.63
CA LYS A 92 -0.69 3.60 -8.38
C LYS A 92 -1.41 2.45 -9.09
N GLY A 93 -1.07 2.20 -10.34
CA GLY A 93 -1.63 1.07 -11.10
C GLY A 93 -1.35 -0.27 -10.43
N ASN A 94 -0.11 -0.47 -9.98
CA ASN A 94 0.27 -1.70 -9.28
C ASN A 94 -0.49 -1.85 -7.95
N LEU A 95 -0.61 -0.77 -7.18
CA LEU A 95 -1.35 -0.80 -5.92
C LEU A 95 -2.84 -1.08 -6.16
N LEU A 96 -3.42 -0.50 -7.21
CA LEU A 96 -4.82 -0.77 -7.59
C LEU A 96 -5.02 -2.23 -7.97
N GLU A 97 -4.08 -2.87 -8.63
CA GLU A 97 -4.17 -4.29 -8.94
C GLU A 97 -4.22 -5.15 -7.68
N ILE A 98 -3.43 -4.79 -6.67
CA ILE A 98 -3.47 -5.47 -5.38
C ILE A 98 -4.84 -5.27 -4.71
N ILE A 99 -5.34 -4.04 -4.71
CA ILE A 99 -6.64 -3.70 -4.11
C ILE A 99 -7.78 -4.42 -4.83
N ASP A 100 -7.75 -4.45 -6.15
CA ASP A 100 -8.74 -5.18 -6.95
C ASP A 100 -8.73 -6.68 -6.63
N ALA A 101 -7.54 -7.26 -6.44
CA ALA A 101 -7.42 -8.65 -6.03
C ALA A 101 -8.07 -8.91 -4.67
N LEU A 102 -7.93 -7.96 -3.74
CA LEU A 102 -8.59 -8.06 -2.43
C LEU A 102 -10.12 -8.01 -2.57
N GLU A 103 -10.66 -7.15 -3.42
CA GLU A 103 -12.09 -7.10 -3.68
C GLU A 103 -12.61 -8.40 -4.32
N ILE A 104 -11.89 -8.91 -5.30
CA ILE A 104 -12.26 -10.14 -6.02
C ILE A 104 -12.26 -11.35 -5.09
N SER A 105 -11.44 -11.33 -4.05
CA SER A 105 -11.36 -12.47 -3.10
C SER A 105 -12.69 -12.80 -2.42
N GLY A 106 -13.63 -11.85 -2.37
CA GLY A 106 -14.94 -12.01 -1.75
C GLY A 106 -14.93 -12.03 -0.22
N ARG A 107 -13.78 -11.82 0.40
CA ARG A 107 -13.64 -11.82 1.87
C ARG A 107 -14.02 -10.50 2.51
N TYR A 108 -14.06 -9.43 1.72
CA TYR A 108 -14.27 -8.08 2.20
C TYR A 108 -15.43 -7.43 1.46
N GLU A 109 -16.06 -6.46 2.12
CA GLU A 109 -17.02 -5.60 1.45
C GLU A 109 -16.29 -4.73 0.42
N ALA A 110 -17.03 -4.18 -0.54
CA ALA A 110 -16.47 -3.32 -1.58
C ALA A 110 -15.71 -2.14 -0.96
N ILE A 111 -14.55 -1.84 -1.52
CA ILE A 111 -13.71 -0.73 -1.07
C ILE A 111 -14.25 0.55 -1.70
N GLU A 112 -14.82 1.44 -0.87
CA GLU A 112 -15.50 2.64 -1.36
C GLU A 112 -14.55 3.73 -1.81
N GLN A 113 -13.40 3.87 -1.14
CA GLN A 113 -12.46 4.96 -1.42
C GLN A 113 -11.03 4.52 -1.17
N VAL A 114 -10.16 4.87 -2.11
CA VAL A 114 -8.71 4.70 -1.95
C VAL A 114 -8.07 6.08 -2.05
N ARG A 115 -7.30 6.43 -1.04
CA ARG A 115 -6.55 7.69 -1.03
C ARG A 115 -5.10 7.42 -1.39
N PHE A 116 -4.61 8.07 -2.42
CA PHE A 116 -3.21 7.99 -2.82
C PHE A 116 -2.45 9.23 -2.38
N THR A 117 -1.22 9.03 -1.92
CA THR A 117 -0.30 10.12 -1.60
C THR A 117 1.04 9.83 -2.29
N ILE A 118 1.54 10.79 -3.04
CA ILE A 118 2.84 10.70 -3.71
C ILE A 118 3.86 11.38 -2.84
N ILE A 119 4.95 10.68 -2.52
CA ILE A 119 6.03 11.21 -1.70
C ILE A 119 7.34 11.03 -2.47
N PRO A 120 7.83 12.08 -3.15
CA PRO A 120 9.14 12.02 -3.80
C PRO A 120 10.26 12.11 -2.76
N PHE A 121 11.41 11.52 -3.06
CA PHE A 121 12.60 11.57 -2.19
C PHE A 121 12.39 11.06 -0.78
N ARG A 122 11.52 10.07 -0.61
CA ARG A 122 11.36 9.45 0.69
C ARG A 122 12.54 8.54 0.97
N PHE A 123 12.95 8.50 2.24
CA PHE A 123 14.02 7.65 2.74
C PHE A 123 15.40 8.04 2.21
N SER A 124 16.45 7.53 2.84
CA SER A 124 17.84 7.80 2.47
C SER A 124 18.23 7.25 1.09
N ALA A 125 17.40 6.36 0.54
CA ALA A 125 17.64 5.75 -0.76
C ALA A 125 17.09 6.56 -1.95
N PHE A 126 16.56 7.75 -1.72
CA PHE A 126 15.99 8.62 -2.74
C PHE A 126 14.95 7.92 -3.62
N CYS A 127 13.96 7.34 -2.98
CA CYS A 127 12.87 6.64 -3.67
C CYS A 127 11.68 7.56 -3.91
N THR A 128 11.00 7.38 -5.05
CA THR A 128 9.65 7.88 -5.22
C THR A 128 8.71 6.86 -4.64
N CYS A 129 7.85 7.29 -3.71
CA CYS A 129 6.92 6.43 -3.03
C CYS A 129 5.49 6.87 -3.29
N VAL A 130 4.58 5.90 -3.35
CA VAL A 130 3.13 6.14 -3.38
C VAL A 130 2.52 5.31 -2.28
N THR A 131 1.70 5.94 -1.45
CA THR A 131 0.90 5.23 -0.45
C THR A 131 -0.54 5.16 -0.90
N ALA A 132 -1.19 4.03 -0.64
CA ALA A 132 -2.61 3.84 -0.84
C ALA A 132 -3.24 3.51 0.50
N THR A 133 -4.18 4.35 0.94
CA THR A 133 -4.87 4.17 2.21
C THR A 133 -6.34 3.89 1.94
N PHE A 134 -6.87 2.83 2.52
CA PHE A 134 -8.25 2.42 2.35
C PHE A 134 -8.72 1.62 3.57
N THR A 135 -10.03 1.40 3.65
CA THR A 135 -10.64 0.68 4.76
C THR A 135 -11.13 -0.68 4.28
N LEU A 136 -10.79 -1.73 5.00
CA LEU A 136 -11.31 -3.08 4.77
C LEU A 136 -12.32 -3.43 5.86
N LYS A 137 -13.49 -3.94 5.42
CA LYS A 137 -14.53 -4.49 6.29
C LYS A 137 -14.72 -5.95 5.92
N LYS A 138 -14.69 -6.84 6.90
CA LYS A 138 -14.99 -8.24 6.65
C LYS A 138 -16.42 -8.41 6.17
N ASN A 139 -16.59 -9.27 5.18
CA ASN A 139 -17.91 -9.62 4.67
C ASN A 139 -18.56 -10.61 5.64
N ILE A 140 -19.57 -10.16 6.36
CA ILE A 140 -20.24 -10.94 7.39
C ILE A 140 -21.18 -11.99 6.79
N GLU A 141 -21.56 -11.84 5.53
CA GLU A 141 -22.50 -12.74 4.86
C GLU A 141 -21.89 -14.08 4.45
N VAL A 142 -20.58 -14.24 4.66
CA VAL A 142 -19.82 -15.43 4.24
C VAL A 142 -19.68 -16.44 5.39
N CYS A 143 -20.47 -16.34 6.42
CA CYS A 143 -20.45 -17.30 7.53
C CYS A 143 -21.14 -18.60 7.16
#